data_38b1053f5647b8c7c215a9568960b79d
#
_entry.id   38b1053f5647b8c7c215a9568960b79d
#
_cell.length_a   1.000
_cell.length_b   1.000
_cell.length_c   1.000
_cell.angle_alpha   90.00
_cell.angle_beta   90.00
_cell.angle_gamma   90.00
#
_symmetry.space_group_name_H-M   'P 1'
#
loop_
_entity.id
_entity.type
_entity.pdbx_description
1 polymer ?
#
loop_
_entity_poly.entity_id
_entity_poly.type
_entity_poly.pdbx_seq_one_letter_code
_entity_poly.pdbx_strand_id
1 'polypeptide(L)'
;WTPQTREWDCARACAACVLGRRALDAARRRRSTWTIDLAGIFTAAGARGVMLVTKTIGVDPRLAEDAFYEEDYLRDVARVNAAFRRATALDSPVRVVRRRVRAGDIAAIVLNGAHACVALVDRRGLSPTETKSEGFEGHYVVVEDANVDAKTFTLMDPAGDARTKGRKIVTWSCFDDARRAFGTDEDLLFVSLRAKDFNVDAPRRFA
;
A
#
# COMPACT_ATOMS: atom_id res chain seq x y z
N TRP A 1 9.65 -7.33 11.11
CA TRP A 1 10.06 -6.14 10.36
C TRP A 1 11.24 -6.46 9.44
N THR A 2 11.12 -6.01 8.19
CA THR A 2 12.16 -6.13 7.17
C THR A 2 12.52 -4.71 6.72
N PRO A 3 13.75 -4.24 6.97
CA PRO A 3 14.15 -2.92 6.52
C PRO A 3 14.29 -2.89 5.00
N GLN A 4 14.01 -1.73 4.40
CA GLN A 4 14.42 -1.49 3.03
C GLN A 4 15.94 -1.36 2.95
N THR A 5 16.52 -1.79 1.84
CA THR A 5 17.97 -1.74 1.61
C THR A 5 18.37 -0.63 0.64
N ARG A 6 17.38 -0.08 -0.06
CA ARG A 6 17.52 1.01 -1.04
C ARG A 6 16.30 1.94 -0.95
N GLU A 7 16.44 3.17 -1.39
CA GLU A 7 15.38 4.18 -1.35
C GLU A 7 14.10 3.77 -2.07
N TRP A 8 14.19 2.91 -3.08
CA TRP A 8 13.08 2.49 -3.94
C TRP A 8 12.53 1.09 -3.64
N ASP A 9 12.98 0.37 -2.61
CA ASP A 9 12.51 -1.00 -2.35
C ASP A 9 11.54 -1.14 -1.17
N CYS A 10 10.95 -0.02 -0.72
CA CYS A 10 9.95 0.01 0.37
C CYS A 10 8.78 -0.95 0.14
N ALA A 11 8.26 -1.05 -1.09
CA ALA A 11 7.18 -1.97 -1.45
C ALA A 11 7.56 -3.43 -1.18
N ARG A 12 8.77 -3.84 -1.57
CA ARG A 12 9.30 -5.20 -1.34
C ARG A 12 9.51 -5.47 0.14
N ALA A 13 10.03 -4.49 0.86
CA ALA A 13 10.23 -4.58 2.29
C ALA A 13 8.90 -4.72 3.03
N CYS A 14 7.86 -3.96 2.66
CA CYS A 14 6.50 -4.13 3.18
C CYS A 14 5.93 -5.52 2.87
N ALA A 15 6.10 -6.02 1.64
CA ALA A 15 5.66 -7.38 1.31
C ALA A 15 6.36 -8.44 2.18
N ALA A 16 7.66 -8.28 2.44
CA ALA A 16 8.41 -9.17 3.31
C ALA A 16 8.01 -9.04 4.80
N CYS A 17 7.61 -7.86 5.25
CA CYS A 17 7.03 -7.68 6.59
C CYS A 17 5.75 -8.50 6.76
N VAL A 18 4.92 -8.60 5.71
CA VAL A 18 3.62 -9.31 5.74
C VAL A 18 3.76 -10.82 5.52
N LEU A 19 4.52 -11.25 4.51
CA LEU A 19 4.61 -12.66 4.09
C LEU A 19 5.98 -13.32 4.30
N GLY A 20 6.94 -12.58 4.87
CA GLY A 20 8.29 -13.07 5.07
C GLY A 20 9.09 -13.20 3.77
N ARG A 21 10.14 -14.03 3.78
CA ARG A 21 11.08 -14.17 2.66
C ARG A 21 10.44 -14.56 1.32
N ARG A 22 9.33 -15.29 1.32
CA ARG A 22 8.62 -15.68 0.10
C ARG A 22 8.24 -14.49 -0.78
N ALA A 23 7.92 -13.36 -0.16
CA ALA A 23 7.61 -12.14 -0.90
C ALA A 23 8.86 -11.54 -1.58
N LEU A 24 10.03 -11.64 -0.96
CA LEU A 24 11.28 -11.19 -1.57
C LEU A 24 11.66 -12.01 -2.80
N ASP A 25 11.44 -13.33 -2.74
CA ASP A 25 11.72 -14.25 -3.84
C ASP A 25 10.77 -14.02 -5.02
N ALA A 26 9.50 -13.71 -4.73
CA ALA A 26 8.48 -13.39 -5.73
C ALA A 26 8.67 -12.00 -6.37
N ALA A 27 9.33 -11.08 -5.68
CA ALA A 27 9.50 -9.72 -6.13
C ALA A 27 10.66 -9.57 -7.12
N ARG A 28 10.35 -9.30 -8.39
CA ARG A 28 11.38 -8.84 -9.33
C ARG A 28 11.97 -7.51 -8.83
N ARG A 29 13.29 -7.35 -8.91
CA ARG A 29 13.95 -6.07 -8.58
C ARG A 29 13.61 -5.05 -9.66
N ARG A 30 12.74 -4.11 -9.33
CA ARG A 30 12.38 -2.96 -10.18
C ARG A 30 12.60 -1.67 -9.40
N ARG A 31 13.03 -0.63 -10.07
CA ARG A 31 13.19 0.71 -9.46
C ARG A 31 11.82 1.35 -9.17
N SER A 32 10.85 1.16 -10.07
CA SER A 32 9.48 1.64 -9.91
C SER A 32 8.53 0.49 -9.61
N THR A 33 7.84 0.54 -8.47
CA THR A 33 6.85 -0.44 -8.04
C THR A 33 5.55 0.28 -7.69
N TRP A 34 4.53 0.06 -8.52
CA TRP A 34 3.18 0.58 -8.29
C TRP A 34 2.38 -0.37 -7.39
N THR A 35 1.31 0.12 -6.76
CA THR A 35 0.51 -0.71 -5.84
C THR A 35 -0.07 -1.94 -6.53
N ILE A 36 -0.41 -1.85 -7.81
CA ILE A 36 -0.86 -3.01 -8.59
C ILE A 36 0.26 -4.04 -8.82
N ASP A 37 1.52 -3.61 -8.93
CA ASP A 37 2.66 -4.52 -8.99
C ASP A 37 2.86 -5.21 -7.64
N LEU A 38 2.71 -4.46 -6.55
CA LEU A 38 2.79 -5.00 -5.19
C LEU A 38 1.70 -6.04 -4.95
N ALA A 39 0.46 -5.82 -5.43
CA ALA A 39 -0.59 -6.83 -5.41
C ALA A 39 -0.17 -8.12 -6.14
N GLY A 40 0.50 -7.99 -7.30
CA GLY A 40 1.08 -9.11 -8.03
C GLY A 40 2.18 -9.85 -7.25
N ILE A 41 3.01 -9.13 -6.50
CA ILE A 41 4.03 -9.74 -5.61
C ILE A 41 3.35 -10.59 -4.53
N PHE A 42 2.31 -10.07 -3.89
CA PHE A 42 1.58 -10.82 -2.86
C PHE A 42 0.96 -12.12 -3.42
N THR A 43 0.33 -12.05 -4.59
CA THR A 43 -0.27 -13.24 -5.21
C THR A 43 0.79 -14.24 -5.66
N ALA A 44 1.89 -13.79 -6.25
CA ALA A 44 3.03 -14.64 -6.63
C ALA A 44 3.70 -15.30 -5.42
N ALA A 45 3.68 -14.64 -4.25
CA ALA A 45 4.15 -15.20 -2.98
C ALA A 45 3.15 -16.18 -2.32
N GLY A 46 1.98 -16.42 -2.96
CA GLY A 46 0.98 -17.37 -2.50
C GLY A 46 -0.14 -16.80 -1.65
N ALA A 47 -0.27 -15.48 -1.55
CA ALA A 47 -1.44 -14.86 -0.92
C ALA A 47 -2.70 -15.14 -1.77
N ARG A 48 -3.75 -15.66 -1.13
CA ARG A 48 -4.99 -16.04 -1.83
C ARG A 48 -6.06 -14.97 -1.84
N GLY A 49 -5.98 -14.00 -0.96
CA GLY A 49 -6.91 -12.88 -0.88
C GLY A 49 -6.14 -11.57 -0.90
N VAL A 50 -6.14 -10.91 -2.06
CA VAL A 50 -5.50 -9.61 -2.25
C VAL A 50 -6.53 -8.64 -2.79
N MET A 51 -6.78 -7.55 -2.06
CA MET A 51 -7.71 -6.49 -2.48
C MET A 51 -6.97 -5.16 -2.55
N LEU A 52 -6.91 -4.61 -3.74
CA LEU A 52 -6.46 -3.24 -3.99
C LEU A 52 -7.65 -2.30 -3.96
N VAL A 53 -7.65 -1.37 -3.03
CA VAL A 53 -8.58 -0.23 -3.02
C VAL A 53 -7.82 0.99 -3.51
N THR A 54 -8.38 1.66 -4.51
CA THR A 54 -7.75 2.80 -5.18
C THR A 54 -8.80 3.84 -5.59
N LYS A 55 -8.38 5.07 -5.75
CA LYS A 55 -9.22 6.12 -6.35
C LYS A 55 -9.19 6.07 -7.88
N THR A 56 -8.06 5.64 -8.46
CA THR A 56 -7.82 5.64 -9.91
C THR A 56 -7.50 4.23 -10.40
N ILE A 57 -8.22 3.72 -11.39
CA ILE A 57 -7.88 2.46 -12.07
C ILE A 57 -7.01 2.79 -13.28
N GLY A 58 -5.78 2.29 -13.28
CA GLY A 58 -4.76 2.65 -14.25
C GLY A 58 -3.85 3.76 -13.73
N VAL A 59 -3.12 4.40 -14.63
CA VAL A 59 -2.24 5.52 -14.33
C VAL A 59 -3.00 6.83 -14.51
N ASP A 60 -2.95 7.71 -13.50
CA ASP A 60 -3.50 9.06 -13.61
C ASP A 60 -2.58 9.88 -14.57
N PRO A 61 -3.11 10.43 -15.69
CA PRO A 61 -2.30 11.20 -16.62
C PRO A 61 -1.63 12.43 -16.00
N ARG A 62 -2.18 12.98 -14.92
CA ARG A 62 -1.62 14.13 -14.22
C ARG A 62 -0.28 13.84 -13.53
N LEU A 63 0.05 12.56 -13.31
CA LEU A 63 1.34 12.13 -12.76
C LEU A 63 2.49 12.30 -13.77
N ALA A 64 2.21 12.55 -15.03
CA ALA A 64 3.23 12.81 -16.06
C ALA A 64 4.09 14.04 -15.78
N GLU A 65 3.53 15.01 -15.04
CA GLU A 65 4.18 16.28 -14.71
C GLU A 65 4.78 16.27 -13.28
N ASP A 66 4.67 15.15 -12.57
CA ASP A 66 5.21 15.02 -11.21
C ASP A 66 6.64 14.46 -11.26
N ALA A 67 7.60 15.19 -10.67
CA ALA A 67 9.02 14.85 -10.71
C ALA A 67 9.33 13.45 -10.14
N PHE A 68 8.53 12.94 -9.21
CA PHE A 68 8.71 11.60 -8.66
C PHE A 68 8.43 10.50 -9.70
N TYR A 69 7.49 10.74 -10.63
CA TYR A 69 7.10 9.78 -11.65
C TYR A 69 7.78 10.00 -12.99
N GLU A 70 8.29 11.20 -13.28
CA GLU A 70 8.75 11.66 -14.61
C GLU A 70 9.73 10.68 -15.27
N GLU A 71 10.76 10.22 -14.54
CA GLU A 71 11.81 9.35 -15.11
C GLU A 71 11.25 8.02 -15.66
N ASP A 72 10.25 7.45 -14.98
CA ASP A 72 9.72 6.11 -15.26
C ASP A 72 8.33 6.13 -15.91
N TYR A 73 7.67 7.30 -15.97
CA TYR A 73 6.26 7.43 -16.34
C TYR A 73 5.90 6.75 -17.66
N LEU A 74 6.55 7.12 -18.76
CA LEU A 74 6.22 6.58 -20.09
C LEU A 74 6.43 5.07 -20.18
N ARG A 75 7.46 4.56 -19.53
CA ARG A 75 7.74 3.12 -19.46
C ARG A 75 6.68 2.40 -18.61
N ASP A 76 6.21 3.02 -17.55
CA ASP A 76 5.30 2.43 -16.58
C ASP A 76 3.84 2.46 -17.02
N VAL A 77 3.39 3.51 -17.74
CA VAL A 77 1.98 3.66 -18.17
C VAL A 77 1.43 2.40 -18.85
N ALA A 78 2.10 1.91 -19.87
CA ALA A 78 1.64 0.73 -20.62
C ALA A 78 1.61 -0.52 -19.74
N ARG A 79 2.63 -0.70 -18.92
CA ARG A 79 2.81 -1.85 -18.03
C ARG A 79 1.76 -1.86 -16.90
N VAL A 80 1.59 -0.72 -16.22
CA VAL A 80 0.66 -0.56 -15.10
C VAL A 80 -0.78 -0.70 -15.58
N ASN A 81 -1.14 -0.04 -16.68
CA ASN A 81 -2.48 -0.19 -17.27
C ASN A 81 -2.76 -1.65 -17.70
N ALA A 82 -1.76 -2.37 -18.24
CA ALA A 82 -1.90 -3.78 -18.54
C ALA A 82 -2.06 -4.64 -17.26
N ALA A 83 -1.38 -4.28 -16.16
CA ALA A 83 -1.55 -4.96 -14.87
C ALA A 83 -2.96 -4.74 -14.31
N PHE A 84 -3.50 -3.53 -14.37
CA PHE A 84 -4.88 -3.25 -13.97
C PHE A 84 -5.91 -4.02 -14.82
N ARG A 85 -5.75 -4.08 -16.17
CA ARG A 85 -6.64 -4.89 -17.02
C ARG A 85 -6.64 -6.36 -16.61
N ARG A 86 -5.48 -6.95 -16.30
CA ARG A 86 -5.41 -8.33 -15.78
C ARG A 86 -6.06 -8.47 -14.40
N ALA A 87 -5.84 -7.51 -13.52
CA ALA A 87 -6.39 -7.54 -12.17
C ALA A 87 -7.91 -7.36 -12.12
N THR A 88 -8.51 -6.74 -13.13
CA THR A 88 -9.97 -6.57 -13.23
C THR A 88 -10.66 -7.68 -14.04
N ALA A 89 -9.94 -8.68 -14.54
CA ALA A 89 -10.52 -9.87 -15.16
C ALA A 89 -11.28 -10.73 -14.12
N LEU A 90 -12.29 -11.49 -14.57
CA LEU A 90 -13.20 -12.24 -13.69
C LEU A 90 -12.50 -13.29 -12.82
N ASP A 91 -11.43 -13.89 -13.31
CA ASP A 91 -10.65 -14.94 -12.65
C ASP A 91 -9.38 -14.42 -11.95
N SER A 92 -9.27 -13.10 -11.81
CA SER A 92 -8.10 -12.49 -11.19
C SER A 92 -7.99 -12.86 -9.71
N PRO A 93 -6.79 -13.24 -9.24
CA PRO A 93 -6.52 -13.43 -7.81
C PRO A 93 -6.47 -12.09 -7.04
N VAL A 94 -6.48 -10.96 -7.74
CA VAL A 94 -6.51 -9.62 -7.17
C VAL A 94 -7.88 -9.00 -7.38
N ARG A 95 -8.53 -8.59 -6.29
CA ARG A 95 -9.76 -7.79 -6.36
C ARG A 95 -9.41 -6.31 -6.39
N VAL A 96 -9.77 -5.60 -7.44
CA VAL A 96 -9.63 -4.14 -7.52
C VAL A 96 -10.96 -3.47 -7.20
N VAL A 97 -10.93 -2.51 -6.26
CA VAL A 97 -12.12 -1.76 -5.82
C VAL A 97 -11.84 -0.26 -5.91
N ARG A 98 -12.62 0.43 -6.74
CA ARG A 98 -12.52 1.89 -6.87
C ARG A 98 -13.41 2.57 -5.84
N ARG A 99 -12.81 3.04 -4.74
CA ARG A 99 -13.52 3.75 -3.67
C ARG A 99 -12.55 4.47 -2.72
N ARG A 100 -13.10 5.38 -1.93
CA ARG A 100 -12.43 5.92 -0.75
C ARG A 100 -12.74 5.07 0.49
N VAL A 101 -11.79 5.00 1.41
CA VAL A 101 -11.92 4.31 2.70
C VAL A 101 -11.67 5.32 3.82
N ARG A 102 -12.45 5.26 4.89
CA ARG A 102 -12.25 6.10 6.08
C ARG A 102 -11.19 5.47 7.00
N ALA A 103 -10.49 6.28 7.78
CA ALA A 103 -9.52 5.78 8.75
C ALA A 103 -10.15 4.76 9.73
N GLY A 104 -11.38 5.01 10.20
CA GLY A 104 -12.11 4.06 11.07
C GLY A 104 -12.38 2.70 10.42
N ASP A 105 -12.64 2.65 9.10
CA ASP A 105 -12.84 1.40 8.38
C ASP A 105 -11.51 0.63 8.25
N ILE A 106 -10.40 1.35 8.01
CA ILE A 106 -9.05 0.76 8.01
C ILE A 106 -8.74 0.18 9.39
N ALA A 107 -9.01 0.93 10.46
CA ALA A 107 -8.80 0.48 11.83
C ALA A 107 -9.60 -0.80 12.13
N ALA A 108 -10.88 -0.85 11.75
CA ALA A 108 -11.71 -2.03 11.95
C ALA A 108 -11.19 -3.27 11.21
N ILE A 109 -10.66 -3.11 9.99
CA ILE A 109 -10.07 -4.21 9.21
C ILE A 109 -8.78 -4.71 9.86
N VAL A 110 -7.90 -3.79 10.29
CA VAL A 110 -6.62 -4.13 10.91
C VAL A 110 -6.84 -4.82 12.25
N LEU A 111 -7.71 -4.28 13.11
CA LEU A 111 -8.02 -4.84 14.43
C LEU A 111 -8.71 -6.21 14.36
N ASN A 112 -9.40 -6.52 13.26
CA ASN A 112 -9.95 -7.87 13.05
C ASN A 112 -8.85 -8.94 12.94
N GLY A 113 -7.61 -8.55 12.62
CA GLY A 113 -6.45 -9.44 12.53
C GLY A 113 -6.50 -10.44 11.37
N ALA A 114 -7.52 -10.38 10.50
CA ALA A 114 -7.64 -11.27 9.35
C ALA A 114 -6.86 -10.77 8.13
N HIS A 115 -6.51 -9.48 8.11
CA HIS A 115 -5.85 -8.84 6.98
C HIS A 115 -4.69 -7.97 7.43
N ALA A 116 -3.60 -8.00 6.65
CA ALA A 116 -2.60 -6.94 6.69
C ALA A 116 -3.04 -5.81 5.76
N CYS A 117 -2.71 -4.58 6.12
CA CYS A 117 -2.95 -3.39 5.31
C CYS A 117 -1.61 -2.74 4.93
N VAL A 118 -1.35 -2.60 3.63
CA VAL A 118 -0.22 -1.82 3.10
C VAL A 118 -0.78 -0.58 2.44
N ALA A 119 -0.24 0.59 2.79
CA ALA A 119 -0.68 1.88 2.25
C ALA A 119 0.44 2.56 1.47
N LEU A 120 0.11 3.16 0.34
CA LEU A 120 0.95 4.15 -0.34
C LEU A 120 0.67 5.52 0.29
N VAL A 121 1.72 6.20 0.71
CA VAL A 121 1.65 7.49 1.39
C VAL A 121 2.66 8.47 0.80
N ASP A 122 2.42 9.75 0.95
CA ASP A 122 3.48 10.74 0.89
C ASP A 122 4.26 10.69 2.20
N ARG A 123 5.51 10.23 2.15
CA ARG A 123 6.36 10.04 3.33
C ARG A 123 6.49 11.30 4.16
N ARG A 124 6.56 12.47 3.52
CA ARG A 124 6.69 13.78 4.18
C ARG A 124 5.46 14.12 5.03
N GLY A 125 4.28 13.63 4.63
CA GLY A 125 3.04 13.78 5.40
C GLY A 125 3.01 13.02 6.72
N LEU A 126 3.87 12.00 6.89
CA LEU A 126 3.95 11.20 8.11
C LEU A 126 4.78 11.85 9.23
N SER A 127 5.49 12.93 8.97
CA SER A 127 6.33 13.63 9.94
C SER A 127 6.03 15.13 9.92
N PRO A 128 5.15 15.62 10.81
CA PRO A 128 4.78 17.04 10.85
C PRO A 128 5.96 17.99 11.15
N THR A 129 7.05 17.44 11.69
CA THR A 129 8.24 18.19 12.14
C THR A 129 9.37 18.24 11.10
N GLU A 130 9.29 17.44 10.05
CA GLU A 130 10.29 17.50 8.98
C GLU A 130 9.95 18.67 8.04
N THR A 131 10.97 19.47 7.69
CA THR A 131 10.85 20.55 6.71
C THR A 131 10.30 19.96 5.42
N LYS A 132 9.10 20.39 5.03
CA LYS A 132 8.45 19.90 3.80
C LYS A 132 9.32 20.29 2.61
N SER A 133 10.09 19.35 2.08
CA SER A 133 10.67 19.47 0.75
C SER A 133 9.54 19.63 -0.28
N GLU A 134 9.75 20.33 -1.36
CA GLU A 134 8.75 20.42 -2.43
C GLU A 134 8.62 19.08 -3.18
N GLY A 135 7.43 18.81 -3.73
CA GLY A 135 7.14 17.61 -4.53
C GLY A 135 6.52 16.45 -3.74
N PHE A 136 6.24 15.33 -4.36
CA PHE A 136 5.70 14.09 -3.79
C PHE A 136 6.85 13.11 -3.50
N GLU A 137 6.77 12.38 -2.38
CA GLU A 137 7.68 11.28 -2.05
C GLU A 137 6.89 10.02 -1.73
N GLY A 138 6.65 9.21 -2.76
CA GLY A 138 5.88 7.96 -2.64
C GLY A 138 6.58 6.93 -1.78
N HIS A 139 5.88 6.44 -0.74
CA HIS A 139 6.43 5.47 0.20
C HIS A 139 5.38 4.46 0.64
N TYR A 140 5.77 3.20 0.80
CA TYR A 140 4.89 2.16 1.33
C TYR A 140 5.16 1.91 2.80
N VAL A 141 4.07 1.80 3.56
CA VAL A 141 4.08 1.42 4.98
C VAL A 141 3.06 0.32 5.24
N VAL A 142 3.30 -0.50 6.27
CA VAL A 142 2.30 -1.46 6.76
C VAL A 142 1.56 -0.84 7.95
N VAL A 143 0.24 -0.85 7.92
CA VAL A 143 -0.59 -0.51 9.10
C VAL A 143 -0.66 -1.76 9.97
N GLU A 144 0.10 -1.76 11.07
CA GLU A 144 0.27 -2.92 11.96
C GLU A 144 -0.84 -3.01 13.00
N ASP A 145 -1.27 -1.87 13.54
CA ASP A 145 -2.25 -1.80 14.62
C ASP A 145 -3.01 -0.47 14.60
N ALA A 146 -4.10 -0.39 15.35
CA ALA A 146 -4.91 0.81 15.49
C ALA A 146 -5.40 0.97 16.95
N ASN A 147 -5.42 2.21 17.43
CA ASN A 147 -6.09 2.59 18.68
C ASN A 147 -7.28 3.49 18.31
N VAL A 148 -8.49 2.98 18.50
CA VAL A 148 -9.73 3.67 18.12
C VAL A 148 -10.01 4.87 19.02
N ASP A 149 -9.76 4.73 20.31
CA ASP A 149 -10.02 5.79 21.30
C ASP A 149 -9.05 6.96 21.13
N ALA A 150 -7.76 6.66 20.93
CA ALA A 150 -6.73 7.66 20.67
C ALA A 150 -6.74 8.16 19.21
N LYS A 151 -7.50 7.52 18.30
CA LYS A 151 -7.50 7.77 16.84
C LYS A 151 -6.08 7.78 16.27
N THR A 152 -5.32 6.72 16.55
CA THR A 152 -3.95 6.53 16.05
C THR A 152 -3.81 5.20 15.32
N PHE A 153 -2.80 5.13 14.44
CA PHE A 153 -2.29 3.91 13.86
C PHE A 153 -0.85 3.68 14.32
N THR A 154 -0.50 2.42 14.52
CA THR A 154 0.90 1.98 14.56
C THR A 154 1.29 1.56 13.15
N LEU A 155 2.20 2.28 12.55
CA LEU A 155 2.76 1.95 11.23
C LEU A 155 4.08 1.21 11.41
N MET A 156 4.34 0.26 10.51
CA MET A 156 5.64 -0.35 10.32
C MET A 156 6.23 0.24 9.05
N ASP A 157 7.21 1.13 9.23
CA ASP A 157 7.92 1.82 8.17
C ASP A 157 9.22 1.06 7.85
N PRO A 158 9.42 0.58 6.61
CA PRO A 158 10.66 -0.11 6.23
C PRO A 158 11.89 0.80 6.22
N ALA A 159 11.71 2.14 6.14
CA ALA A 159 12.78 3.13 6.26
C ALA A 159 12.99 3.63 7.69
N GLY A 160 12.21 3.12 8.66
CA GLY A 160 12.24 3.59 10.04
C GLY A 160 13.45 3.09 10.84
N ASP A 161 13.57 3.59 12.07
CA ASP A 161 14.66 3.26 12.99
C ASP A 161 14.65 1.75 13.35
N ALA A 162 15.80 1.11 13.26
CA ALA A 162 16.00 -0.29 13.59
C ALA A 162 15.68 -0.61 15.07
N ARG A 163 15.90 0.34 16.00
CA ARG A 163 15.59 0.17 17.44
C ARG A 163 14.11 -0.02 17.69
N THR A 164 13.26 0.67 16.95
CA THR A 164 11.80 0.55 17.01
C THR A 164 11.26 -0.52 16.04
N LYS A 165 12.13 -1.17 15.27
CA LYS A 165 11.77 -2.04 14.14
C LYS A 165 10.84 -1.33 13.15
N GLY A 166 11.13 -0.06 12.88
CA GLY A 166 10.35 0.77 12.00
C GLY A 166 8.98 1.20 12.55
N ARG A 167 8.64 0.90 13.81
CA ARG A 167 7.34 1.28 14.39
C ARG A 167 7.25 2.77 14.63
N LYS A 168 6.17 3.37 14.15
CA LYS A 168 5.83 4.78 14.28
C LYS A 168 4.34 4.92 14.58
N ILE A 169 3.99 5.68 15.62
CA ILE A 169 2.60 6.01 15.92
C ILE A 169 2.25 7.33 15.26
N VAL A 170 1.14 7.34 14.51
CA VAL A 170 0.61 8.54 13.83
C VAL A 170 -0.87 8.68 14.13
N THR A 171 -1.38 9.92 14.13
CA THR A 171 -2.84 10.15 14.22
C THR A 171 -3.54 9.75 12.94
N TRP A 172 -4.85 9.44 13.02
CA TRP A 172 -5.66 9.17 11.83
C TRP A 172 -5.65 10.33 10.84
N SER A 173 -5.65 11.57 11.34
CA SER A 173 -5.57 12.76 10.49
C SER A 173 -4.25 12.80 9.72
N CYS A 174 -3.12 12.66 10.42
CA CYS A 174 -1.80 12.66 9.79
C CYS A 174 -1.68 11.55 8.73
N PHE A 175 -2.16 10.34 9.04
CA PHE A 175 -2.17 9.23 8.09
C PHE A 175 -3.09 9.49 6.90
N ASP A 176 -4.29 10.06 7.13
CA ASP A 176 -5.23 10.41 6.06
C ASP A 176 -4.66 11.50 5.14
N ASP A 177 -3.97 12.51 5.68
CA ASP A 177 -3.31 13.55 4.89
C ASP A 177 -2.21 12.94 4.02
N ALA A 178 -1.37 12.08 4.59
CA ALA A 178 -0.27 11.42 3.88
C ALA A 178 -0.76 10.48 2.76
N ARG A 179 -1.79 9.63 3.03
CA ARG A 179 -2.29 8.67 2.04
C ARG A 179 -3.24 9.26 1.00
N ARG A 180 -3.73 10.49 1.19
CA ARG A 180 -4.60 11.21 0.25
C ARG A 180 -3.86 12.28 -0.54
N ALA A 181 -2.56 12.44 -0.30
CA ALA A 181 -1.73 13.35 -1.05
C ALA A 181 -1.79 13.02 -2.55
N PHE A 182 -1.62 14.04 -3.38
CA PHE A 182 -1.49 13.83 -4.82
C PHE A 182 -0.35 12.85 -5.10
N GLY A 183 -0.55 11.92 -6.02
CA GLY A 183 0.41 10.86 -6.34
C GLY A 183 0.17 9.53 -5.65
N THR A 184 -0.64 9.46 -4.57
CA THR A 184 -0.92 8.19 -3.87
C THR A 184 -2.10 7.40 -4.44
N ASP A 185 -2.98 8.02 -5.24
CA ASP A 185 -4.27 7.46 -5.66
C ASP A 185 -5.13 6.89 -4.50
N GLU A 186 -4.82 7.28 -3.26
CA GLU A 186 -5.41 6.76 -2.02
C GLU A 186 -5.27 5.23 -1.90
N ASP A 187 -4.18 4.68 -2.45
CA ASP A 187 -3.97 3.25 -2.59
C ASP A 187 -3.81 2.53 -1.25
N LEU A 188 -4.65 1.53 -1.04
CA LEU A 188 -4.59 0.60 0.09
C LEU A 188 -4.62 -0.83 -0.44
N LEU A 189 -3.70 -1.65 0.03
CA LEU A 189 -3.65 -3.06 -0.30
C LEU A 189 -3.95 -3.90 0.94
N PHE A 190 -5.08 -4.58 0.93
CA PHE A 190 -5.45 -5.54 1.96
C PHE A 190 -5.08 -6.94 1.53
N VAL A 191 -4.35 -7.65 2.40
CA VAL A 191 -3.87 -9.00 2.13
C VAL A 191 -4.39 -9.93 3.21
N SER A 192 -5.14 -10.97 2.83
CA SER A 192 -5.63 -11.97 3.78
C SER A 192 -4.48 -12.76 4.39
N LEU A 193 -4.46 -12.85 5.70
CA LEU A 193 -3.49 -13.63 6.46
C LEU A 193 -3.95 -15.08 6.65
N ARG A 194 -5.21 -15.39 6.34
CA ARG A 194 -5.82 -16.74 6.47
C ARG A 194 -6.23 -17.28 5.11
N ALA A 195 -5.93 -18.56 4.86
CA ALA A 195 -6.20 -19.21 3.58
C ALA A 195 -7.69 -19.37 3.20
N LYS A 196 -8.65 -18.99 4.06
CA LYS A 196 -10.08 -19.28 3.89
C LYS A 196 -11.01 -18.06 3.76
N ASP A 197 -10.54 -16.82 3.90
CA ASP A 197 -11.43 -15.70 4.25
C ASP A 197 -11.71 -14.66 3.17
N PHE A 198 -11.38 -14.87 1.92
CA PHE A 198 -11.96 -14.05 0.84
C PHE A 198 -13.19 -14.78 0.27
N ASN A 199 -14.29 -14.75 1.02
CA ASN A 199 -15.60 -15.05 0.44
C ASN A 199 -15.99 -13.86 -0.47
N VAL A 200 -15.98 -14.08 -1.77
CA VAL A 200 -16.35 -13.10 -2.81
C VAL A 200 -17.79 -12.60 -2.63
N ASP A 201 -18.59 -13.36 -1.88
CA ASP A 201 -20.02 -13.13 -1.62
C ASP A 201 -20.32 -12.50 -0.25
N ALA A 202 -19.30 -12.08 0.51
CA ALA A 202 -19.56 -11.37 1.77
C ALA A 202 -20.26 -10.04 1.48
N PRO A 203 -21.52 -9.85 1.95
CA PRO A 203 -22.31 -8.69 1.59
C PRO A 203 -21.68 -7.44 2.18
N ARG A 204 -21.37 -6.48 1.31
CA ARG A 204 -21.43 -5.02 1.48
C ARG A 204 -21.40 -4.48 2.93
N ARG A 205 -20.45 -4.88 3.78
CA ARG A 205 -20.22 -4.20 5.06
C ARG A 205 -19.36 -2.94 4.94
N PHE A 206 -19.30 -2.41 3.74
CA PHE A 206 -18.68 -1.13 3.44
C PHE A 206 -19.75 -0.27 2.73
N ALA A 207 -20.77 0.14 3.46
CA ALA A 207 -21.67 1.22 3.06
C ALA A 207 -21.14 2.56 3.59
#